data_05440cede0d712d0cf23e7fd4cd6db4d
#
_entry.id   05440cede0d712d0cf23e7fd4cd6db4d
#
_cell.length_a   1.000
_cell.length_b   1.000
_cell.length_c   1.000
_cell.angle_alpha   90.00
_cell.angle_beta   90.00
_cell.angle_gamma   90.00
#
_symmetry.space_group_name_H-M   'P 1'
#
loop_
_entity.id
_entity.type
_entity.pdbx_description
1 polymer ?
#
loop_
_entity_poly.entity_id
_entity_poly.type
_entity_poly.pdbx_seq_one_letter_code
_entity_poly.pdbx_strand_id
1 'polypeptide(L)'
;MSKLPDYLERLRKVFRSTLNAKTTFEKFPGTKLYRVEVISSNFNKVTYAECQGMIWRVVEKYLLPEEMFHILSIYAMGEKK
;
A
#
# COMPACT_ATOMS: atom_id res chain seq x y z
N MET A 1 -2.35 -8.58 20.78
CA MET A 1 -1.62 -7.93 19.72
C MET A 1 -2.10 -8.42 18.36
N SER A 2 -2.57 -7.52 17.53
CA SER A 2 -3.07 -7.94 16.24
C SER A 2 -1.91 -8.13 15.27
N LYS A 3 -2.07 -9.12 14.43
CA LYS A 3 -1.06 -9.48 13.47
C LYS A 3 -1.59 -9.25 12.06
N LEU A 4 -0.80 -8.60 11.25
CA LEU A 4 -1.20 -8.41 9.86
C LEU A 4 -1.11 -9.74 9.11
N PRO A 5 -2.00 -9.95 8.13
CA PRO A 5 -1.85 -11.10 7.25
C PRO A 5 -0.49 -11.08 6.53
N ASP A 6 -0.02 -12.26 6.17
CA ASP A 6 1.30 -12.39 5.55
C ASP A 6 1.41 -11.57 4.27
N TYR A 7 0.33 -11.50 3.47
CA TYR A 7 0.42 -10.78 2.22
C TYR A 7 0.59 -9.27 2.43
N LEU A 8 0.05 -8.72 3.54
CA LEU A 8 0.23 -7.31 3.84
C LEU A 8 1.64 -7.02 4.35
N GLU A 9 2.20 -7.94 5.16
CA GLU A 9 3.59 -7.78 5.58
C GLU A 9 4.52 -7.84 4.37
N ARG A 10 4.24 -8.74 3.44
CA ARG A 10 5.03 -8.84 2.22
C ARG A 10 4.93 -7.55 1.41
N LEU A 11 3.72 -7.02 1.30
CA LEU A 11 3.49 -5.80 0.56
C LEU A 11 4.24 -4.62 1.18
N ARG A 12 4.24 -4.53 2.51
CA ARG A 12 4.98 -3.48 3.19
C ARG A 12 6.46 -3.52 2.83
N LYS A 13 7.04 -4.70 2.85
CA LYS A 13 8.45 -4.87 2.54
C LYS A 13 8.74 -4.51 1.09
N VAL A 14 7.86 -4.88 0.19
CA VAL A 14 8.03 -4.58 -1.23
C VAL A 14 7.95 -3.08 -1.47
N PHE A 15 6.99 -2.40 -0.86
CA PHE A 15 6.89 -0.95 -1.00
C PHE A 15 8.13 -0.25 -0.46
N ARG A 16 8.67 -0.77 0.63
CA ARG A 16 9.88 -0.18 1.19
C ARG A 16 11.06 -0.33 0.24
N SER A 17 11.21 -1.49 -0.35
CA SER A 17 12.38 -1.74 -1.21
C SER A 17 12.22 -1.13 -2.60
N THR A 18 11.01 -1.07 -3.14
CA THR A 18 10.81 -0.56 -4.51
C THR A 18 10.52 0.93 -4.56
N LEU A 19 9.79 1.44 -3.57
CA LEU A 19 9.34 2.83 -3.58
C LEU A 19 9.92 3.65 -2.45
N ASN A 20 10.74 3.03 -1.61
CA ASN A 20 11.29 3.69 -0.42
C ASN A 20 10.15 4.31 0.40
N ALA A 21 9.09 3.55 0.57
CA ALA A 21 7.85 4.06 1.14
C ALA A 21 7.61 3.48 2.53
N LYS A 22 6.94 4.29 3.35
CA LYS A 22 6.41 3.85 4.62
C LYS A 22 4.93 3.50 4.41
N THR A 23 4.53 2.33 4.87
CA THR A 23 3.18 1.82 4.62
C THR A 23 2.48 1.55 5.93
N THR A 24 1.24 2.02 6.05
CA THR A 24 0.39 1.72 7.20
C THR A 24 -0.91 1.10 6.71
N PHE A 25 -1.49 0.26 7.56
CA PHE A 25 -2.71 -0.46 7.24
C PHE A 25 -3.74 -0.19 8.31
N GLU A 26 -4.97 0.05 7.89
CA GLU A 26 -6.08 0.23 8.82
C GLU A 26 -7.17 -0.75 8.46
N LYS A 27 -7.51 -1.63 9.38
CA LYS A 27 -8.54 -2.63 9.17
C LYS A 27 -9.90 -2.05 9.50
N PHE A 28 -10.88 -2.31 8.63
CA PHE A 28 -12.26 -1.91 8.92
C PHE A 28 -12.86 -2.91 9.90
N PRO A 29 -13.44 -2.43 11.01
CA PRO A 29 -13.96 -3.32 12.04
C PRO A 29 -15.00 -4.31 11.50
N GLY A 30 -14.93 -5.55 11.93
CA GLY A 30 -15.87 -6.57 11.53
C GLY A 30 -15.68 -7.11 10.13
N THR A 31 -14.59 -6.73 9.47
CA THR A 31 -14.34 -7.18 8.10
C THR A 31 -12.90 -7.65 7.97
N LYS A 32 -12.58 -8.17 6.78
CA LYS A 32 -11.20 -8.47 6.41
C LYS A 32 -10.64 -7.44 5.46
N LEU A 33 -11.27 -6.27 5.39
CA LEU A 33 -10.90 -5.22 4.44
C LEU A 33 -9.95 -4.23 5.10
N TYR A 34 -9.04 -3.70 4.29
CA TYR A 34 -8.02 -2.79 4.77
C TYR A 34 -7.95 -1.55 3.91
N ARG A 35 -7.65 -0.44 4.56
CA ARG A 35 -7.23 0.77 3.89
C ARG A 35 -5.72 0.90 4.06
N VAL A 36 -5.04 1.24 2.98
CA VAL A 36 -3.59 1.29 2.95
C VAL A 36 -3.14 2.71 2.70
N GLU A 37 -2.18 3.18 3.48
CA GLU A 37 -1.53 4.47 3.26
C GLU A 37 -0.08 4.24 2.92
N VAL A 38 0.38 4.83 1.83
CA VAL A 38 1.76 4.69 1.36
C VAL A 38 2.36 6.08 1.27
N ILE A 39 3.40 6.32 2.04
CA ILE A 39 4.06 7.63 2.10
C ILE A 39 5.47 7.48 1.59
N SER A 40 5.83 8.28 0.60
CA SER A 40 7.17 8.19 0.01
C SER A 40 7.60 9.55 -0.52
N SER A 41 8.87 9.88 -0.31
CA SER A 41 9.44 11.10 -0.92
C SER A 41 9.45 10.98 -2.44
N ASN A 42 9.43 9.78 -2.98
CA ASN A 42 9.37 9.57 -4.42
C ASN A 42 8.06 10.10 -5.03
N PHE A 43 7.04 10.27 -4.21
CA PHE A 43 5.76 10.78 -4.68
C PHE A 43 5.68 12.30 -4.71
N ASN A 44 6.70 12.98 -4.19
CA ASN A 44 6.65 14.45 -4.09
C ASN A 44 6.65 15.13 -5.45
N LYS A 45 7.21 14.48 -6.46
CA LYS A 45 7.41 15.11 -7.77
C LYS A 45 6.55 14.49 -8.86
N VAL A 46 5.58 13.66 -8.49
CA VAL A 46 4.71 13.02 -9.47
C VAL A 46 3.27 13.33 -9.13
N THR A 47 2.41 13.20 -10.13
CA THR A 47 1.00 13.45 -9.93
C THR A 47 0.37 12.30 -9.12
N TYR A 48 -0.82 12.57 -8.59
CA TYR A 48 -1.54 11.54 -7.84
C TYR A 48 -1.82 10.31 -8.72
N ALA A 49 -2.20 10.56 -9.98
CA ALA A 49 -2.47 9.46 -10.90
C ALA A 49 -1.23 8.60 -11.12
N GLU A 50 -0.06 9.24 -11.23
CA GLU A 50 1.18 8.51 -11.39
C GLU A 50 1.52 7.70 -10.14
N CYS A 51 1.27 8.27 -8.96
CA CYS A 51 1.47 7.55 -7.71
C CYS A 51 0.61 6.29 -7.67
N GLN A 52 -0.66 6.43 -8.02
CA GLN A 52 -1.57 5.29 -8.02
C GLN A 52 -1.12 4.23 -9.01
N GLY A 53 -0.66 4.64 -10.18
CA GLY A 53 -0.16 3.70 -11.16
C GLY A 53 1.04 2.92 -10.67
N MET A 54 1.97 3.59 -10.02
CA MET A 54 3.15 2.94 -9.48
C MET A 54 2.77 1.92 -8.40
N ILE A 55 1.86 2.32 -7.51
CA ILE A 55 1.45 1.47 -6.41
C ILE A 55 0.72 0.23 -6.92
N TRP A 56 -0.25 0.42 -7.81
CA TRP A 56 -1.05 -0.70 -8.27
C TRP A 56 -0.26 -1.66 -9.13
N ARG A 57 0.76 -1.17 -9.83
CA ARG A 57 1.66 -2.05 -10.57
C ARG A 57 2.39 -3.00 -9.63
N VAL A 58 2.83 -2.50 -8.48
CA VAL A 58 3.47 -3.33 -7.47
C VAL A 58 2.47 -4.31 -6.87
N VAL A 59 1.27 -3.83 -6.55
CA VAL A 59 0.25 -4.69 -5.96
C VAL A 59 -0.09 -5.85 -6.88
N GLU A 60 -0.31 -5.54 -8.16
CA GLU A 60 -0.67 -6.57 -9.12
C GLU A 60 0.44 -7.60 -9.33
N LYS A 61 1.67 -7.17 -9.17
CA LYS A 61 2.79 -8.06 -9.35
C LYS A 61 2.98 -9.04 -8.19
N TYR A 62 2.68 -8.59 -6.98
CA TYR A 62 3.04 -9.35 -5.77
C TYR A 62 1.86 -9.93 -5.02
N LEU A 63 0.63 -9.55 -5.33
CA LEU A 63 -0.54 -10.07 -4.65
C LEU A 63 -1.41 -10.88 -5.59
N LEU A 64 -2.06 -11.90 -5.02
CA LEU A 64 -3.05 -12.67 -5.76
C LEU A 64 -4.35 -11.86 -5.88
N PRO A 65 -5.19 -12.15 -6.90
CA PRO A 65 -6.45 -11.41 -7.04
C PRO A 65 -7.33 -11.43 -5.80
N GLU A 66 -7.42 -12.58 -5.12
CA GLU A 66 -8.25 -12.65 -3.91
C GLU A 66 -7.66 -11.84 -2.78
N GLU A 67 -6.33 -11.68 -2.74
CA GLU A 67 -5.70 -10.82 -1.74
C GLU A 67 -6.00 -9.35 -2.02
N MET A 68 -6.01 -8.98 -3.30
CA MET A 68 -6.31 -7.59 -3.68
C MET A 68 -7.73 -7.20 -3.32
N PHE A 69 -8.66 -8.16 -3.32
CA PHE A 69 -10.04 -7.86 -2.92
C PHE A 69 -10.16 -7.39 -1.49
N HIS A 70 -9.18 -7.68 -0.66
CA HIS A 70 -9.21 -7.25 0.74
C HIS A 70 -8.66 -5.84 0.93
N ILE A 71 -8.19 -5.21 -0.14
CA ILE A 71 -7.71 -3.83 -0.08
C ILE A 71 -8.78 -2.93 -0.69
N LEU A 72 -9.43 -2.13 0.16
CA LEU A 72 -10.48 -1.23 -0.28
C LEU A 72 -9.92 -0.04 -1.04
N SER A 73 -8.86 0.54 -0.52
CA SER A 73 -8.26 1.70 -1.15
C SER A 73 -6.82 1.83 -0.74
N ILE A 74 -6.05 2.49 -1.59
CA ILE A 74 -4.65 2.80 -1.30
C ILE A 74 -4.49 4.30 -1.47
N TYR A 75 -4.01 4.93 -0.41
CA TYR A 75 -3.83 6.36 -0.36
C TYR A 75 -2.33 6.65 -0.49
N ALA A 76 -1.97 7.42 -1.50
CA ALA A 76 -0.56 7.75 -1.75
C ALA A 76 -0.29 9.19 -1.38
N MET A 77 0.77 9.41 -0.61
CA MET A 77 1.14 10.75 -0.20
C MET A 77 2.63 10.96 -0.33
N GLY A 78 3.02 12.17 -0.71
CA GLY A 78 4.40 12.56 -0.64
C GLY A 78 4.81 12.81 0.80
N GLU A 79 6.10 12.65 1.04
CA GLU A 79 6.65 12.91 2.36
C GLU A 79 6.93 14.39 2.45
N LYS A 80 6.28 15.07 3.39
CA LYS A 80 6.48 16.49 3.56
C LYS A 80 7.48 16.78 4.66
N LYS A 81 8.22 17.79 4.43
CA LYS A 81 9.14 18.32 5.43
C LYS A 81 8.48 19.39 6.25
#